data_d205b2943c3bd3f16dcbf893a2729a77
#
_entry.id   d205b2943c3bd3f16dcbf893a2729a77
#
_cell.length_a   1.000
_cell.length_b   1.000
_cell.length_c   1.000
_cell.angle_alpha   90.00
_cell.angle_beta   90.00
_cell.angle_gamma   90.00
#
_symmetry.space_group_name_H-M   'P 1'
#
loop_
_entity.id
_entity.type
_entity.pdbx_description
1 polymer ?
#
loop_
_entity_poly.entity_id
_entity_poly.type
_entity_poly.pdbx_seq_one_letter_code
_entity_poly.pdbx_strand_id
1 'polypeptide(L)'
;ETKVIELVKKLPHPMIVYVARPVEAEHYKKILAEEGIRNVETFTGLTTGAQRRKLINEWVEDKFEIMIATSAFGVGVDKSDVRTVIHTYIPQNANTYYQELGRGGRDRLPCLSVMCLQPEDTTIGRDRITKKVLTAEKILGRWDSMYNNEKSKRFSNNRVYIDTSIKPNYADNDEFDDTPTSDADMNWNV
;
A
#
# COMPACT_ATOMS: atom_id res chain seq x y z
N GLU A 1 17.44 0.65 6.33
CA GLU A 1 16.94 0.89 7.71
C GLU A 1 17.69 2.04 8.37
N THR A 2 19.00 1.97 8.55
CA THR A 2 19.83 2.99 9.20
C THR A 2 19.58 4.40 8.69
N LYS A 3 19.42 4.55 7.36
CA LYS A 3 19.15 5.84 6.74
C LYS A 3 17.77 6.42 7.11
N VAL A 4 16.76 5.58 7.24
CA VAL A 4 15.42 6.02 7.68
C VAL A 4 15.46 6.50 9.12
N ILE A 5 16.15 5.77 10.01
CA ILE A 5 16.34 6.17 11.42
C ILE A 5 17.05 7.53 11.51
N GLU A 6 18.09 7.71 10.70
CA GLU A 6 18.82 8.98 10.64
C GLU A 6 17.94 10.15 10.17
N LEU A 7 17.11 9.93 9.15
CA LEU A 7 16.15 10.91 8.65
C LEU A 7 15.10 11.26 9.71
N VAL A 8 14.55 10.24 10.39
CA VAL A 8 13.57 10.44 11.47
C VAL A 8 14.14 11.29 12.60
N LYS A 9 15.43 11.09 12.94
CA LYS A 9 16.10 11.89 13.99
C LYS A 9 16.42 13.33 13.60
N LYS A 10 16.59 13.61 12.29
CA LYS A 10 17.14 14.90 11.82
C LYS A 10 16.11 15.79 11.15
N LEU A 11 15.04 15.23 10.59
CA LEU A 11 14.06 15.98 9.82
C LEU A 11 12.95 16.56 10.70
N PRO A 12 12.31 17.66 10.27
CA PRO A 12 11.22 18.27 11.02
C PRO A 12 10.03 17.35 11.25
N HIS A 13 9.45 17.46 12.42
CA HIS A 13 8.21 16.78 12.84
C HIS A 13 7.03 17.78 12.84
N PRO A 14 5.76 17.30 12.83
CA PRO A 14 5.33 15.91 12.71
C PRO A 14 5.67 15.28 11.34
N MET A 15 5.85 13.95 11.30
CA MET A 15 6.19 13.26 10.06
C MET A 15 5.37 12.00 9.81
N ILE A 16 5.25 11.66 8.52
CA ILE A 16 4.66 10.41 8.06
C ILE A 16 5.75 9.61 7.34
N VAL A 17 5.89 8.33 7.73
CA VAL A 17 6.78 7.37 7.06
C VAL A 17 5.93 6.33 6.37
N TYR A 18 5.88 6.38 5.05
CA TYR A 18 5.15 5.40 4.24
C TYR A 18 5.99 4.17 3.97
N VAL A 19 5.42 3.01 4.27
CA VAL A 19 5.99 1.68 4.05
C VAL A 19 5.10 0.84 3.14
N ALA A 20 5.69 -0.14 2.44
CA ALA A 20 4.95 -0.95 1.49
C ALA A 20 3.99 -1.96 2.15
N ARG A 21 4.38 -2.52 3.31
CA ARG A 21 3.67 -3.63 3.96
C ARG A 21 3.44 -3.37 5.45
N PRO A 22 2.34 -3.91 6.04
CA PRO A 22 2.06 -3.77 7.47
C PRO A 22 3.19 -4.27 8.38
N VAL A 23 3.84 -5.36 8.00
CA VAL A 23 4.96 -5.93 8.78
C VAL A 23 6.15 -4.96 8.87
N GLU A 24 6.38 -4.17 7.85
CA GLU A 24 7.43 -3.16 7.84
C GLU A 24 7.10 -2.00 8.80
N ALA A 25 5.82 -1.64 8.94
CA ALA A 25 5.41 -0.61 9.88
C ALA A 25 5.74 -1.00 11.33
N GLU A 26 5.41 -2.22 11.72
CA GLU A 26 5.73 -2.73 13.06
C GLU A 26 7.24 -2.89 13.27
N HIS A 27 7.96 -3.32 12.24
CA HIS A 27 9.42 -3.44 12.28
C HIS A 27 10.09 -2.08 12.52
N TYR A 28 9.71 -1.05 11.76
CA TYR A 28 10.25 0.30 11.95
C TYR A 28 9.86 0.87 13.31
N LYS A 29 8.63 0.66 13.79
CA LYS A 29 8.21 1.07 15.12
C LYS A 29 9.12 0.48 16.20
N LYS A 30 9.43 -0.82 16.08
CA LYS A 30 10.32 -1.53 17.02
C LYS A 30 11.73 -0.95 16.99
N ILE A 31 12.33 -0.80 15.81
CA ILE A 31 13.70 -0.25 15.66
C ILE A 31 13.78 1.17 16.21
N LEU A 32 12.79 2.02 15.91
CA LEU A 32 12.77 3.39 16.43
C LEU A 32 12.65 3.43 17.95
N ALA A 33 11.89 2.51 18.54
CA ALA A 33 11.81 2.37 20.01
C ALA A 33 13.15 1.93 20.64
N GLU A 34 13.88 1.02 20.00
CA GLU A 34 15.25 0.61 20.40
C GLU A 34 16.23 1.78 20.33
N GLU A 35 16.04 2.69 19.38
CA GLU A 35 16.81 3.94 19.22
C GLU A 35 16.32 5.09 20.14
N GLY A 36 15.42 4.79 21.07
CA GLY A 36 14.89 5.75 22.06
C GLY A 36 13.76 6.65 21.56
N ILE A 37 13.28 6.46 20.32
CA ILE A 37 12.19 7.25 19.74
C ILE A 37 10.86 6.52 20.02
N ARG A 38 10.06 7.06 20.96
CA ARG A 38 8.84 6.41 21.45
C ARG A 38 7.54 7.06 21.00
N ASN A 39 7.58 8.28 20.48
CA ASN A 39 6.40 9.02 19.99
C ASN A 39 6.00 8.58 18.58
N VAL A 40 5.82 7.26 18.39
CA VAL A 40 5.61 6.61 17.10
C VAL A 40 4.38 5.71 17.16
N GLU A 41 3.49 5.86 16.19
CA GLU A 41 2.35 4.97 16.02
C GLU A 41 2.30 4.40 14.60
N THR A 42 1.60 3.27 14.45
CA THR A 42 1.44 2.58 13.15
C THR A 42 -0.01 2.62 12.70
N PHE A 43 -0.20 2.85 11.39
CA PHE A 43 -1.50 2.79 10.75
C PHE A 43 -1.44 1.98 9.45
N THR A 44 -2.11 0.85 9.43
CA THR A 44 -2.07 -0.08 8.29
C THR A 44 -3.46 -0.56 7.90
N GLY A 45 -3.55 -1.37 6.84
CA GLY A 45 -4.78 -2.04 6.45
C GLY A 45 -5.36 -2.95 7.55
N LEU A 46 -4.49 -3.45 8.46
CA LEU A 46 -4.88 -4.32 9.57
C LEU A 46 -5.43 -3.56 10.79
N THR A 47 -5.27 -2.23 10.85
CA THR A 47 -5.79 -1.41 11.94
C THR A 47 -7.33 -1.43 11.93
N THR A 48 -7.93 -1.84 13.04
CA THR A 48 -9.40 -1.96 13.16
C THR A 48 -10.11 -0.60 13.16
N GLY A 49 -11.40 -0.57 12.82
CA GLY A 49 -12.15 0.68 12.72
C GLY A 49 -12.17 1.52 14.02
N ALA A 50 -12.21 0.88 15.20
CA ALA A 50 -12.14 1.56 16.49
C ALA A 50 -10.74 2.16 16.74
N GLN A 51 -9.69 1.38 16.46
CA GLN A 51 -8.30 1.82 16.56
C GLN A 51 -7.99 2.95 15.57
N ARG A 52 -8.52 2.88 14.34
CA ARG A 52 -8.35 3.95 13.34
C ARG A 52 -8.82 5.30 13.87
N ARG A 53 -10.05 5.36 14.40
CA ARG A 53 -10.61 6.61 14.94
C ARG A 53 -9.76 7.14 16.10
N LYS A 54 -9.34 6.27 17.02
CA LYS A 54 -8.48 6.64 18.14
C LYS A 54 -7.16 7.23 17.65
N LEU A 55 -6.45 6.51 16.78
CA LEU A 55 -5.14 6.93 16.25
C LEU A 55 -5.21 8.26 15.49
N ILE A 56 -6.28 8.47 14.70
CA ILE A 56 -6.47 9.72 13.98
C ILE A 56 -6.67 10.89 14.94
N ASN A 57 -7.49 10.71 15.98
CA ASN A 57 -7.70 11.76 16.99
C ASN A 57 -6.41 12.08 17.73
N GLU A 58 -5.69 11.05 18.19
CA GLU A 58 -4.41 11.20 18.88
C GLU A 58 -3.35 11.87 18.00
N TRP A 59 -3.35 11.57 16.69
CA TRP A 59 -2.49 12.21 15.70
C TRP A 59 -2.80 13.71 15.55
N VAL A 60 -4.07 14.07 15.43
CA VAL A 60 -4.50 15.47 15.32
C VAL A 60 -4.26 16.25 16.62
N GLU A 61 -4.34 15.59 17.77
CA GLU A 61 -4.08 16.16 19.10
C GLU A 61 -2.61 16.19 19.51
N ASP A 62 -1.67 15.89 18.60
CA ASP A 62 -0.22 15.88 18.85
C ASP A 62 0.24 14.93 19.97
N LYS A 63 -0.49 13.81 20.18
CA LYS A 63 -0.10 12.80 21.18
C LYS A 63 1.17 12.04 20.79
N PHE A 64 1.48 12.01 19.51
CA PHE A 64 2.71 11.46 18.95
C PHE A 64 3.10 12.23 17.68
N GLU A 65 4.37 12.14 17.29
CA GLU A 65 4.96 12.97 16.25
C GLU A 65 5.31 12.20 14.97
N ILE A 66 5.29 10.87 15.01
CA ILE A 66 5.67 10.02 13.89
C ILE A 66 4.57 9.00 13.63
N MET A 67 4.02 9.04 12.42
CA MET A 67 3.09 8.04 11.92
C MET A 67 3.81 7.16 10.91
N ILE A 68 3.91 5.86 11.17
CA ILE A 68 4.37 4.88 10.19
C ILE A 68 3.14 4.22 9.56
N ALA A 69 3.01 4.35 8.25
CA ALA A 69 1.76 3.97 7.61
C ALA A 69 1.96 3.23 6.28
N THR A 70 0.99 2.40 5.93
CA THR A 70 0.81 1.95 4.55
C THR A 70 -0.11 2.91 3.81
N SER A 71 -0.30 2.73 2.50
CA SER A 71 -1.26 3.49 1.68
C SER A 71 -2.70 3.49 2.23
N ALA A 72 -3.03 2.60 3.17
CA ALA A 72 -4.30 2.60 3.89
C ALA A 72 -4.51 3.85 4.76
N PHE A 73 -3.44 4.56 5.12
CA PHE A 73 -3.49 5.84 5.82
C PHE A 73 -3.78 6.95 4.82
N GLY A 74 -5.03 7.11 4.49
CA GLY A 74 -5.37 7.98 3.38
C GLY A 74 -6.72 8.68 3.51
N VAL A 75 -7.72 8.06 4.08
CA VAL A 75 -9.07 8.61 4.11
C VAL A 75 -9.37 9.20 5.48
N GLY A 76 -9.80 10.48 5.50
CA GLY A 76 -10.31 11.12 6.71
C GLY A 76 -9.26 11.64 7.69
N VAL A 77 -7.99 11.72 7.29
CA VAL A 77 -6.93 12.31 8.13
C VAL A 77 -6.65 13.73 7.66
N ASP A 78 -6.91 14.68 8.53
CA ASP A 78 -6.66 16.10 8.28
C ASP A 78 -5.81 16.72 9.38
N LYS A 79 -4.51 16.40 9.37
CA LYS A 79 -3.48 17.09 10.15
C LYS A 79 -2.75 18.05 9.22
N SER A 80 -2.87 19.33 9.49
CA SER A 80 -2.40 20.38 8.58
C SER A 80 -0.90 20.62 8.64
N ASP A 81 -0.28 20.39 9.78
CA ASP A 81 1.08 20.81 10.12
C ASP A 81 2.16 19.71 9.93
N VAL A 82 1.90 18.70 9.13
CA VAL A 82 2.90 17.68 8.80
C VAL A 82 4.08 18.30 8.06
N ARG A 83 5.30 18.12 8.57
CA ARG A 83 6.54 18.76 8.08
C ARG A 83 7.40 17.84 7.22
N THR A 84 7.25 16.53 7.36
CA THR A 84 8.05 15.57 6.57
C THR A 84 7.19 14.38 6.15
N VAL A 85 7.32 13.98 4.89
CA VAL A 85 6.77 12.74 4.35
C VAL A 85 7.92 11.92 3.78
N ILE A 86 8.15 10.73 4.35
CA ILE A 86 9.19 9.80 3.92
C ILE A 86 8.54 8.61 3.25
N HIS A 87 9.02 8.22 2.07
CA HIS A 87 8.65 6.97 1.40
C HIS A 87 9.84 6.01 1.45
N THR A 88 9.62 4.81 1.96
CA THR A 88 10.62 3.72 1.97
C THR A 88 10.45 2.77 0.79
N TYR A 89 9.53 3.08 -0.11
CA TYR A 89 9.22 2.30 -1.31
C TYR A 89 8.79 3.22 -2.46
N ILE A 90 8.76 2.69 -3.67
CA ILE A 90 8.20 3.41 -4.82
C ILE A 90 6.68 3.20 -4.84
N PRO A 91 5.85 4.26 -4.71
CA PRO A 91 4.40 4.17 -4.83
C PRO A 91 3.97 3.56 -6.17
N GLN A 92 2.83 2.87 -6.19
CA GLN A 92 2.38 2.10 -7.36
C GLN A 92 2.15 2.96 -8.61
N ASN A 93 1.81 4.22 -8.42
CA ASN A 93 1.58 5.19 -9.49
C ASN A 93 1.71 6.62 -8.95
N ALA A 94 1.78 7.58 -9.87
CA ALA A 94 1.91 9.00 -9.53
C ALA A 94 0.74 9.53 -8.69
N ASN A 95 -0.48 9.03 -8.90
CA ASN A 95 -1.65 9.47 -8.13
C ASN A 95 -1.53 9.06 -6.66
N THR A 96 -1.12 7.82 -6.38
CA THR A 96 -0.86 7.35 -5.02
C THR A 96 0.21 8.20 -4.35
N TYR A 97 1.34 8.42 -5.04
CA TYR A 97 2.40 9.29 -4.55
C TYR A 97 1.88 10.70 -4.22
N TYR A 98 1.12 11.29 -5.12
CA TYR A 98 0.57 12.63 -4.94
C TYR A 98 -0.42 12.72 -3.77
N GLN A 99 -1.24 11.70 -3.58
CA GLN A 99 -2.16 11.60 -2.45
C GLN A 99 -1.45 11.44 -1.11
N GLU A 100 -0.36 10.68 -1.07
CA GLU A 100 0.46 10.46 0.13
C GLU A 100 1.26 11.72 0.46
N LEU A 101 1.91 12.33 -0.54
CA LEU A 101 2.63 13.58 -0.40
C LEU A 101 1.71 14.74 0.01
N GLY A 102 0.51 14.83 -0.56
CA GLY A 102 -0.48 15.87 -0.29
C GLY A 102 -1.05 15.88 1.14
N ARG A 103 -0.49 15.05 2.03
CA ARG A 103 -0.78 15.13 3.47
C ARG A 103 0.13 16.06 4.23
N GLY A 104 1.26 16.42 3.63
CA GLY A 104 2.19 17.38 4.21
C GLY A 104 1.87 18.82 3.83
N GLY A 105 2.16 19.76 4.73
CA GLY A 105 2.10 21.19 4.46
C GLY A 105 0.72 21.76 4.12
N ARG A 106 -0.36 21.21 4.64
CA ARG A 106 -1.73 21.67 4.37
C ARG A 106 -2.03 23.03 4.98
N ASP A 107 -1.23 23.46 5.94
CA ASP A 107 -1.24 24.80 6.53
C ASP A 107 -0.49 25.84 5.67
N ARG A 108 -0.07 25.46 4.44
CA ARG A 108 0.70 26.27 3.50
C ARG A 108 2.14 26.58 3.94
N LEU A 109 2.64 25.90 4.97
CA LEU A 109 4.04 25.96 5.34
C LEU A 109 4.84 24.86 4.64
N PRO A 110 6.16 25.03 4.49
CA PRO A 110 7.00 24.03 3.81
C PRO A 110 6.90 22.64 4.44
N CYS A 111 6.85 21.61 3.58
CA CYS A 111 6.96 20.22 3.95
C CYS A 111 8.03 19.54 3.09
N LEU A 112 8.85 18.71 3.72
CA LEU A 112 9.87 17.93 3.03
C LEU A 112 9.28 16.63 2.54
N SER A 113 9.57 16.26 1.29
CA SER A 113 9.30 14.93 0.74
C SER A 113 10.62 14.22 0.48
N VAL A 114 10.78 13.04 1.04
CA VAL A 114 12.00 12.24 0.91
C VAL A 114 11.65 10.83 0.46
N MET A 115 12.32 10.34 -0.59
CA MET A 115 12.29 8.93 -0.95
C MET A 115 13.60 8.26 -0.49
N CYS A 116 13.48 7.26 0.37
CA CYS A 116 14.61 6.46 0.87
C CYS A 116 14.56 5.08 0.23
N LEU A 117 15.04 5.00 -1.01
CA LEU A 117 14.97 3.82 -1.85
C LEU A 117 16.25 3.00 -1.80
N GLN A 118 16.10 1.69 -2.00
CA GLN A 118 17.18 0.75 -2.28
C GLN A 118 17.23 0.44 -3.79
N PRO A 119 18.35 -0.01 -4.35
CA PRO A 119 18.43 -0.38 -5.77
C PRO A 119 17.35 -1.38 -6.20
N GLU A 120 17.00 -2.31 -5.32
CA GLU A 120 15.99 -3.36 -5.52
C GLU A 120 14.58 -2.78 -5.69
N ASP A 121 14.27 -1.66 -5.05
CA ASP A 121 12.95 -1.01 -5.14
C ASP A 121 12.59 -0.59 -6.56
N THR A 122 13.59 -0.23 -7.37
CA THR A 122 13.39 0.14 -8.78
C THR A 122 12.98 -1.05 -9.63
N THR A 123 13.55 -2.22 -9.36
CA THR A 123 13.20 -3.47 -10.03
C THR A 123 11.80 -3.92 -9.62
N ILE A 124 11.51 -3.94 -8.32
CA ILE A 124 10.19 -4.27 -7.77
C ILE A 124 9.12 -3.30 -8.31
N GLY A 125 9.42 -2.01 -8.38
CA GLY A 125 8.52 -1.01 -8.94
C GLY A 125 8.21 -1.27 -10.41
N ARG A 126 9.23 -1.58 -11.22
CA ARG A 126 9.08 -1.91 -12.64
C ARG A 126 8.24 -3.18 -12.83
N ASP A 127 8.53 -4.24 -12.09
CA ASP A 127 7.80 -5.50 -12.15
C ASP A 127 6.33 -5.33 -11.79
N ARG A 128 6.03 -4.55 -10.76
CA ARG A 128 4.65 -4.23 -10.38
C ARG A 128 3.88 -3.50 -11.49
N ILE A 129 4.52 -2.56 -12.17
CA ILE A 129 3.91 -1.84 -13.29
C ILE A 129 3.65 -2.82 -14.44
N THR A 130 4.63 -3.63 -14.79
CA THR A 130 4.55 -4.59 -15.91
C THR A 130 3.50 -5.68 -15.65
N LYS A 131 3.44 -6.20 -14.42
CA LYS A 131 2.45 -7.23 -14.02
C LYS A 131 1.01 -6.72 -14.05
N LYS A 132 0.78 -5.45 -13.78
CA LYS A 132 -0.55 -4.82 -13.78
C LYS A 132 -1.05 -4.39 -15.15
N VAL A 133 -0.23 -4.39 -16.19
CA VAL A 133 -0.69 -4.06 -17.53
C VAL A 133 -1.58 -5.18 -18.06
N LEU A 134 -2.84 -4.84 -18.33
CA LEU A 134 -3.78 -5.71 -19.03
C LEU A 134 -3.40 -5.76 -20.51
N THR A 135 -2.69 -6.82 -20.91
CA THR A 135 -2.46 -7.11 -22.31
C THR A 135 -3.67 -7.83 -22.91
N ALA A 136 -3.84 -7.75 -24.23
CA ALA A 136 -4.88 -8.51 -24.94
C ALA A 136 -4.82 -10.01 -24.62
N GLU A 137 -3.62 -10.55 -24.51
CA GLU A 137 -3.36 -11.94 -24.13
C GLU A 137 -3.87 -12.28 -22.72
N LYS A 138 -3.57 -11.43 -21.74
CA LYS A 138 -4.06 -11.58 -20.37
C LYS A 138 -5.60 -11.48 -20.29
N ILE A 139 -6.20 -10.58 -21.06
CA ILE A 139 -7.66 -10.44 -21.15
C ILE A 139 -8.28 -11.71 -21.75
N LEU A 140 -7.73 -12.18 -22.87
CA LEU A 140 -8.22 -13.38 -23.55
C LEU A 140 -8.04 -14.64 -22.67
N GLY A 141 -6.88 -14.79 -22.04
CA GLY A 141 -6.63 -15.90 -21.12
C GLY A 141 -7.58 -15.91 -19.92
N ARG A 142 -7.88 -14.75 -19.34
CA ARG A 142 -8.91 -14.63 -18.29
C ARG A 142 -10.29 -14.98 -18.79
N TRP A 143 -10.67 -14.42 -19.94
CA TRP A 143 -11.96 -14.70 -20.54
C TRP A 143 -12.14 -16.19 -20.83
N ASP A 144 -11.15 -16.82 -21.45
CA ASP A 144 -11.18 -18.22 -21.78
C ASP A 144 -11.30 -19.11 -20.55
N SER A 145 -10.48 -18.85 -19.53
CA SER A 145 -10.51 -19.57 -18.25
C SER A 145 -11.87 -19.48 -17.54
N MET A 146 -12.52 -18.32 -17.63
CA MET A 146 -13.81 -18.11 -16.97
C MET A 146 -14.99 -18.62 -17.78
N TYR A 147 -14.99 -18.37 -19.09
CA TYR A 147 -16.14 -18.62 -19.94
C TYR A 147 -16.18 -20.03 -20.50
N ASN A 148 -15.04 -20.58 -20.85
CA ASN A 148 -14.92 -21.93 -21.46
C ASN A 148 -14.62 -23.03 -20.45
N ASN A 149 -14.60 -22.74 -19.16
CA ASN A 149 -14.35 -23.72 -18.13
C ASN A 149 -15.56 -24.64 -17.94
N GLU A 150 -15.29 -25.91 -17.65
CA GLU A 150 -16.32 -26.93 -17.37
C GLU A 150 -17.24 -26.58 -16.19
N LYS A 151 -16.73 -25.77 -15.23
CA LYS A 151 -17.50 -25.29 -14.10
C LYS A 151 -18.45 -24.14 -14.45
N SER A 152 -18.28 -23.50 -15.61
CA SER A 152 -19.17 -22.44 -16.08
C SER A 152 -20.49 -23.03 -16.58
N LYS A 153 -21.60 -22.62 -15.97
CA LYS A 153 -22.93 -23.12 -16.32
C LYS A 153 -23.67 -22.09 -17.17
N ARG A 154 -24.14 -22.52 -18.33
CA ARG A 154 -24.99 -21.71 -19.21
C ARG A 154 -26.46 -21.96 -18.93
N PHE A 155 -27.25 -20.92 -18.83
CA PHE A 155 -28.69 -20.96 -18.63
C PHE A 155 -29.41 -20.54 -19.92
N SER A 156 -30.63 -21.04 -20.12
CA SER A 156 -31.45 -20.79 -21.31
C SER A 156 -31.84 -19.30 -21.53
N ASN A 157 -31.64 -18.47 -20.54
CA ASN A 157 -31.93 -17.02 -20.56
C ASN A 157 -30.73 -16.12 -20.88
N ASN A 158 -29.76 -16.63 -21.61
CA ASN A 158 -28.49 -15.92 -21.92
C ASN A 158 -27.62 -15.52 -20.69
N ARG A 159 -27.84 -16.17 -19.55
CA ARG A 159 -26.99 -15.99 -18.37
C ARG A 159 -25.93 -17.08 -18.32
N VAL A 160 -24.74 -16.68 -17.89
CA VAL A 160 -23.62 -17.60 -17.64
C VAL A 160 -23.23 -17.46 -16.19
N TYR A 161 -23.16 -18.57 -15.48
CA TYR A 161 -22.52 -18.62 -14.17
C TYR A 161 -21.03 -18.79 -14.39
N ILE A 162 -20.25 -17.86 -13.85
CA ILE A 162 -18.80 -17.87 -13.94
C ILE A 162 -18.25 -18.16 -12.54
N ASP A 163 -17.44 -19.19 -12.43
CA ASP A 163 -16.74 -19.50 -11.19
C ASP A 163 -15.51 -18.60 -11.07
N THR A 164 -15.56 -17.62 -10.18
CA THR A 164 -14.48 -16.65 -9.96
C THR A 164 -13.28 -17.21 -9.21
N SER A 165 -13.38 -18.43 -8.67
CA SER A 165 -12.26 -19.14 -8.03
C SER A 165 -11.27 -19.74 -9.03
N ILE A 166 -11.61 -19.72 -10.32
CA ILE A 166 -10.77 -20.30 -11.37
C ILE A 166 -9.61 -19.34 -11.67
N LYS A 167 -8.39 -19.84 -11.50
CA LYS A 167 -7.18 -19.10 -11.87
C LYS A 167 -7.11 -18.95 -13.39
N PRO A 168 -6.81 -17.75 -13.91
CA PRO A 168 -6.61 -17.57 -15.35
C PRO A 168 -5.36 -18.33 -15.80
N ASN A 169 -5.46 -19.01 -16.94
CA ASN A 169 -4.33 -19.67 -17.58
C ASN A 169 -3.56 -18.64 -18.41
N TYR A 170 -2.47 -18.11 -17.86
CA TYR A 170 -1.53 -17.28 -18.61
C TYR A 170 -0.39 -18.12 -19.13
N ALA A 171 0.04 -17.85 -20.36
CA ALA A 171 1.18 -18.53 -20.96
C ALA A 171 2.52 -18.23 -20.26
N ASP A 172 2.58 -17.15 -19.46
CA ASP A 172 3.78 -16.80 -18.72
C ASP A 172 3.78 -17.43 -17.31
N ASN A 173 4.91 -18.04 -16.98
CA ASN A 173 5.28 -18.54 -15.66
C ASN A 173 5.47 -17.39 -14.63
N ASP A 174 4.54 -16.45 -14.58
CA ASP A 174 4.52 -15.51 -13.48
C ASP A 174 4.19 -16.31 -12.21
N GLU A 175 5.20 -16.57 -11.40
CA GLU A 175 5.07 -17.11 -10.06
C GLU A 175 4.08 -16.23 -9.30
N PHE A 176 2.83 -16.71 -9.21
CA PHE A 176 1.89 -16.16 -8.26
C PHE A 176 2.47 -16.47 -6.88
N ASP A 177 2.77 -15.42 -6.14
CA ASP A 177 3.11 -15.52 -4.73
C ASP A 177 2.01 -16.34 -4.04
N ASP A 178 2.37 -17.53 -3.56
CA ASP A 178 1.49 -18.49 -2.90
C ASP A 178 0.97 -18.03 -1.52
N THR A 179 0.97 -16.74 -1.25
CA THR A 179 0.32 -16.23 -0.04
C THR A 179 -1.19 -16.44 -0.16
N PRO A 180 -1.83 -17.10 0.83
CA PRO A 180 -3.26 -17.41 0.81
C PRO A 180 -4.07 -16.14 1.17
N THR A 181 -4.12 -15.21 0.27
CA THR A 181 -5.18 -14.21 0.21
C THR A 181 -6.32 -14.83 -0.59
N SER A 182 -7.55 -14.67 -0.15
CA SER A 182 -8.72 -15.30 -0.78
C SER A 182 -8.65 -15.15 -2.31
N ASP A 183 -8.44 -16.25 -3.01
CA ASP A 183 -8.12 -16.33 -4.44
C ASP A 183 -9.15 -15.63 -5.36
N ALA A 184 -10.36 -15.41 -4.86
CA ALA A 184 -11.43 -14.75 -5.60
C ALA A 184 -11.17 -13.25 -5.82
N ASP A 185 -10.59 -12.54 -4.84
CA ASP A 185 -10.42 -11.09 -4.91
C ASP A 185 -9.25 -10.68 -5.81
N MET A 186 -8.22 -11.52 -5.95
CA MET A 186 -7.06 -11.21 -6.80
C MET A 186 -7.33 -11.38 -8.30
N ASN A 187 -8.24 -12.24 -8.68
CA ASN A 187 -8.56 -12.46 -10.10
C ASN A 187 -9.42 -11.34 -10.72
N TRP A 188 -10.08 -10.53 -9.89
CA TRP A 188 -11.03 -9.50 -10.32
C TRP A 188 -10.58 -8.07 -9.99
N ASN A 189 -9.70 -7.90 -9.03
CA ASN A 189 -9.15 -6.59 -8.70
C ASN A 189 -7.97 -6.26 -9.62
N VAL A 190 -8.26 -5.59 -10.71
CA VAL A 190 -7.30 -4.95 -11.60
C VAL A 190 -7.21 -3.47 -11.25
#